data_944e04691bd52454d3107847c1cabad7
#
_entry.id   944e04691bd52454d3107847c1cabad7
#
_cell.length_a   1.000
_cell.length_b   1.000
_cell.length_c   1.000
_cell.angle_alpha   90.00
_cell.angle_beta   90.00
_cell.angle_gamma   90.00
#
_symmetry.space_group_name_H-M   'P 1'
#
loop_
_entity.id
_entity.type
_entity.pdbx_description
1 polymer ?
#
loop_
_entity_poly.entity_id
_entity_poly.type
_entity_poly.pdbx_seq_one_letter_code
_entity_poly.pdbx_strand_id
1 'polypeptide(L)'
;AAPAFAGIPVTHRGLASSVTFVTGSEDPTKAETAVDWSGIAHGADTLCFYMGVRNLPVIARRLMEAGRSADTPVSLVRWGTTPMQEVLAGTLATIAERAAAVGFKAPAIIVVGAVAALRERLAWYEPGPLAGTTVAVTRTRAQASGLTERLRALGASVIELPVISIAAPSSFSGVDSCIERLAGYRFVVFTSANGVKAFFERLVLAGLDARALACARIAAIGPATAAELAARG
;
A
#
# COMPACT_ATOMS: atom_id res chain seq x y z
N ALA A 1 -1.06 -6.62 -13.01
CA ALA A 1 -0.54 -6.48 -11.62
C ALA A 1 -1.28 -7.40 -10.64
N ALA A 2 -2.63 -7.37 -10.56
CA ALA A 2 -3.38 -8.13 -9.55
C ALA A 2 -3.08 -9.66 -9.54
N PRO A 3 -3.06 -10.38 -10.66
CA PRO A 3 -2.67 -11.79 -10.66
C PRO A 3 -1.25 -12.01 -10.14
N ALA A 4 -0.28 -11.17 -10.53
CA ALA A 4 1.10 -11.30 -10.09
C ALA A 4 1.24 -11.13 -8.57
N PHE A 5 0.56 -10.17 -7.97
CA PHE A 5 0.51 -10.01 -6.51
C PHE A 5 -0.19 -11.19 -5.81
N ALA A 6 -1.12 -11.83 -6.49
CA ALA A 6 -1.74 -13.06 -6.00
C ALA A 6 -0.87 -14.32 -6.19
N GLY A 7 0.36 -14.19 -6.70
CA GLY A 7 1.24 -15.34 -7.01
C GLY A 7 0.79 -16.11 -8.26
N ILE A 8 0.06 -15.46 -9.17
CA ILE A 8 -0.46 -16.09 -10.39
C ILE A 8 0.19 -15.43 -11.60
N PRO A 9 1.23 -16.02 -12.19
CA PRO A 9 1.76 -15.54 -13.46
C PRO A 9 0.74 -15.84 -14.58
N VAL A 10 0.44 -14.84 -15.43
CA VAL A 10 -0.52 -15.05 -16.53
C VAL A 10 0.04 -15.88 -17.65
N THR A 11 1.36 -16.01 -17.75
CA THR A 11 2.09 -16.98 -18.58
C THR A 11 3.19 -17.63 -17.76
N HIS A 12 3.52 -18.89 -18.08
CA HIS A 12 4.58 -19.62 -17.39
C HIS A 12 5.19 -20.66 -18.34
N ARG A 13 6.52 -20.70 -18.41
CA ARG A 13 7.23 -21.64 -19.29
C ARG A 13 6.81 -23.09 -18.99
N GLY A 14 6.42 -23.79 -20.02
CA GLY A 14 5.99 -25.20 -19.93
C GLY A 14 4.56 -25.42 -19.41
N LEU A 15 3.81 -24.34 -19.10
CA LEU A 15 2.46 -24.44 -18.57
C LEU A 15 1.44 -23.58 -19.34
N ALA A 16 1.82 -22.36 -19.69
CA ALA A 16 0.96 -21.42 -20.42
C ALA A 16 1.81 -20.42 -21.19
N SER A 17 1.68 -20.39 -22.50
CA SER A 17 2.40 -19.50 -23.43
C SER A 17 1.56 -18.34 -23.93
N SER A 18 0.24 -18.42 -23.74
CA SER A 18 -0.72 -17.44 -24.25
C SER A 18 -1.68 -16.97 -23.18
N VAL A 19 -2.12 -15.70 -23.28
CA VAL A 19 -3.14 -15.12 -22.41
C VAL A 19 -4.12 -14.29 -23.22
N THR A 20 -5.41 -14.46 -22.93
CA THR A 20 -6.47 -13.63 -23.49
C THR A 20 -7.19 -12.86 -22.37
N PHE A 21 -7.37 -11.56 -22.59
CA PHE A 21 -8.17 -10.70 -21.72
C PHE A 21 -9.57 -10.52 -22.30
N VAL A 22 -10.58 -10.76 -21.47
CA VAL A 22 -11.98 -10.76 -21.88
C VAL A 22 -12.80 -9.88 -20.95
N THR A 23 -13.73 -9.11 -21.50
CA THR A 23 -14.75 -8.43 -20.71
C THR A 23 -15.87 -9.38 -20.38
N GLY A 24 -16.04 -9.75 -19.11
CA GLY A 24 -17.04 -10.71 -18.65
C GLY A 24 -18.42 -10.10 -18.38
N SER A 25 -18.59 -8.78 -18.58
CA SER A 25 -19.89 -8.11 -18.48
C SER A 25 -20.35 -7.75 -19.88
N GLU A 26 -21.34 -8.45 -20.37
CA GLU A 26 -22.03 -8.11 -21.61
C GLU A 26 -23.25 -7.23 -21.32
N ASP A 27 -23.69 -6.50 -22.33
CA ASP A 27 -24.90 -5.70 -22.27
C ASP A 27 -26.12 -6.64 -22.07
N PRO A 28 -26.83 -6.53 -20.95
CA PRO A 28 -27.95 -7.44 -20.66
C PRO A 28 -29.13 -7.28 -21.62
N THR A 29 -29.13 -6.23 -22.46
CA THR A 29 -30.18 -6.00 -23.46
C THR A 29 -29.92 -6.74 -24.78
N LYS A 30 -28.72 -7.29 -24.97
CA LYS A 30 -28.40 -8.06 -26.19
C LYS A 30 -28.92 -9.47 -26.08
N ALA A 31 -29.64 -9.91 -27.14
CA ALA A 31 -30.18 -11.26 -27.25
C ALA A 31 -29.08 -12.30 -27.47
N GLU A 32 -27.95 -11.93 -28.07
CA GLU A 32 -26.82 -12.81 -28.37
C GLU A 32 -25.54 -12.32 -27.73
N THR A 33 -24.72 -13.28 -27.27
CA THR A 33 -23.39 -13.00 -26.75
C THR A 33 -22.45 -12.53 -27.85
N ALA A 34 -21.71 -11.46 -27.63
CA ALA A 34 -20.67 -11.00 -28.53
C ALA A 34 -19.36 -11.78 -28.37
N VAL A 35 -19.26 -12.63 -27.34
CA VAL A 35 -18.06 -13.41 -27.03
C VAL A 35 -18.08 -14.73 -27.79
N ASP A 36 -17.08 -14.97 -28.61
CA ASP A 36 -16.82 -16.28 -29.19
C ASP A 36 -16.27 -17.24 -28.13
N TRP A 37 -17.17 -17.90 -27.40
CA TRP A 37 -16.82 -18.82 -26.33
C TRP A 37 -15.98 -19.99 -26.78
N SER A 38 -16.22 -20.52 -28.00
CA SER A 38 -15.44 -21.61 -28.59
C SER A 38 -14.01 -21.14 -28.90
N GLY A 39 -13.89 -20.00 -29.57
CA GLY A 39 -12.59 -19.40 -29.89
C GLY A 39 -11.75 -19.11 -28.67
N ILE A 40 -12.31 -18.46 -27.63
CA ILE A 40 -11.53 -18.15 -26.40
C ILE A 40 -11.23 -19.38 -25.55
N ALA A 41 -12.13 -20.39 -25.53
CA ALA A 41 -11.90 -21.60 -24.74
C ALA A 41 -10.67 -22.39 -25.24
N HIS A 42 -10.36 -22.35 -26.53
CA HIS A 42 -9.24 -23.07 -27.14
C HIS A 42 -8.09 -22.17 -27.57
N GLY A 43 -8.34 -20.85 -27.72
CA GLY A 43 -7.39 -19.89 -28.31
C GLY A 43 -6.27 -19.45 -27.39
N ALA A 44 -6.37 -19.69 -26.09
CA ALA A 44 -5.32 -19.32 -25.13
C ALA A 44 -5.27 -20.25 -23.92
N ASP A 45 -4.07 -20.42 -23.38
CA ASP A 45 -3.84 -21.25 -22.18
C ASP A 45 -4.44 -20.60 -20.93
N THR A 46 -4.32 -19.27 -20.83
CA THR A 46 -4.83 -18.48 -19.72
C THR A 46 -5.90 -17.50 -20.19
N LEU A 47 -7.02 -17.44 -19.48
CA LEU A 47 -8.06 -16.43 -19.69
C LEU A 47 -8.18 -15.54 -18.47
N CYS A 48 -8.20 -14.21 -18.71
CA CYS A 48 -8.39 -13.21 -17.68
C CYS A 48 -9.68 -12.43 -17.94
N PHE A 49 -10.70 -12.62 -17.11
CA PHE A 49 -11.96 -11.90 -17.25
C PHE A 49 -12.00 -10.68 -16.32
N TYR A 50 -12.27 -9.53 -16.91
CA TYR A 50 -12.63 -8.30 -16.18
C TYR A 50 -14.15 -8.17 -16.09
N MET A 51 -14.63 -7.53 -15.02
CA MET A 51 -16.07 -7.28 -14.80
C MET A 51 -16.95 -8.53 -14.82
N GLY A 52 -16.39 -9.74 -14.65
CA GLY A 52 -17.08 -11.00 -14.81
C GLY A 52 -17.71 -11.59 -13.56
N VAL A 53 -17.50 -10.99 -12.36
CA VAL A 53 -17.88 -11.63 -11.09
C VAL A 53 -19.39 -11.92 -11.00
N ARG A 54 -20.23 -11.00 -11.47
CA ARG A 54 -21.69 -11.20 -11.48
C ARG A 54 -22.10 -12.33 -12.44
N ASN A 55 -21.37 -12.52 -13.51
CA ASN A 55 -21.62 -13.51 -14.56
C ASN A 55 -20.77 -14.78 -14.37
N LEU A 56 -20.08 -14.93 -13.24
CA LEU A 56 -19.18 -16.05 -12.98
C LEU A 56 -19.82 -17.43 -13.24
N PRO A 57 -21.07 -17.73 -12.82
CA PRO A 57 -21.72 -19.01 -13.12
C PRO A 57 -21.92 -19.23 -14.62
N VAL A 58 -22.24 -18.16 -15.35
CA VAL A 58 -22.44 -18.23 -16.82
C VAL A 58 -21.09 -18.42 -17.53
N ILE A 59 -20.07 -17.67 -17.13
CA ILE A 59 -18.70 -17.78 -17.66
C ILE A 59 -18.18 -19.20 -17.48
N ALA A 60 -18.26 -19.75 -16.28
CA ALA A 60 -17.78 -21.10 -15.98
C ALA A 60 -18.52 -22.16 -16.81
N ARG A 61 -19.84 -22.08 -16.87
CA ARG A 61 -20.65 -22.98 -17.69
C ARG A 61 -20.31 -22.89 -19.16
N ARG A 62 -20.24 -21.69 -19.74
CA ARG A 62 -19.92 -21.47 -21.17
C ARG A 62 -18.55 -22.00 -21.54
N LEU A 63 -17.54 -21.84 -20.69
CA LEU A 63 -16.22 -22.39 -20.92
C LEU A 63 -16.23 -23.93 -20.93
N MET A 64 -16.98 -24.54 -19.99
CA MET A 64 -17.11 -26.00 -19.96
C MET A 64 -17.92 -26.54 -21.17
N GLU A 65 -19.01 -25.89 -21.55
CA GLU A 65 -19.77 -26.21 -22.78
C GLU A 65 -18.93 -26.09 -24.03
N ALA A 66 -17.98 -25.12 -24.04
CA ALA A 66 -17.01 -24.93 -25.12
C ALA A 66 -15.79 -25.88 -25.06
N GLY A 67 -15.78 -26.87 -24.16
CA GLY A 67 -14.79 -27.96 -24.11
C GLY A 67 -13.64 -27.76 -23.10
N ARG A 68 -13.64 -26.69 -22.28
CA ARG A 68 -12.68 -26.60 -21.17
C ARG A 68 -13.03 -27.60 -20.05
N SER A 69 -12.00 -28.29 -19.54
CA SER A 69 -12.18 -29.26 -18.44
C SER A 69 -12.81 -28.58 -17.23
N ALA A 70 -13.76 -29.26 -16.59
CA ALA A 70 -14.36 -28.85 -15.33
C ALA A 70 -13.33 -28.67 -14.22
N ASP A 71 -12.20 -29.39 -14.27
CA ASP A 71 -11.10 -29.32 -13.31
C ASP A 71 -10.12 -28.19 -13.63
N THR A 72 -10.32 -27.40 -14.70
CA THR A 72 -9.46 -26.26 -15.00
C THR A 72 -9.40 -25.32 -13.81
N PRO A 73 -8.19 -25.02 -13.29
CA PRO A 73 -8.02 -24.12 -12.15
C PRO A 73 -8.54 -22.71 -12.44
N VAL A 74 -9.19 -22.13 -11.45
CA VAL A 74 -9.70 -20.75 -11.48
C VAL A 74 -9.32 -20.04 -10.20
N SER A 75 -8.90 -18.79 -10.32
CA SER A 75 -8.70 -17.90 -9.19
C SER A 75 -9.40 -16.56 -9.41
N LEU A 76 -10.09 -16.08 -8.37
CA LEU A 76 -10.66 -14.73 -8.30
C LEU A 76 -9.73 -13.89 -7.46
N VAL A 77 -9.29 -12.74 -7.97
CA VAL A 77 -8.43 -11.81 -7.23
C VAL A 77 -9.18 -10.50 -7.07
N ARG A 78 -9.58 -10.19 -5.84
CA ARG A 78 -10.28 -8.97 -5.45
C ARG A 78 -9.31 -8.00 -4.81
N TRP A 79 -9.47 -6.70 -5.08
CA TRP A 79 -8.61 -5.64 -4.55
C TRP A 79 -7.11 -5.93 -4.66
N GLY A 80 -6.73 -6.58 -5.76
CA GLY A 80 -5.34 -6.98 -5.99
C GLY A 80 -4.37 -5.82 -5.86
N THR A 81 -3.18 -6.08 -5.32
CA THR A 81 -2.11 -5.10 -5.04
C THR A 81 -2.36 -4.18 -3.83
N THR A 82 -3.45 -4.38 -3.12
CA THR A 82 -3.77 -3.59 -1.92
C THR A 82 -3.67 -4.46 -0.65
N PRO A 83 -3.55 -3.85 0.53
CA PRO A 83 -3.60 -4.59 1.80
C PRO A 83 -4.91 -5.37 2.03
N MET A 84 -5.95 -5.07 1.25
CA MET A 84 -7.24 -5.75 1.32
C MET A 84 -7.38 -6.87 0.29
N GLN A 85 -6.28 -7.27 -0.37
CA GLN A 85 -6.31 -8.31 -1.40
C GLN A 85 -6.92 -9.60 -0.85
N GLU A 86 -7.95 -10.08 -1.53
CA GLU A 86 -8.59 -11.38 -1.29
C GLU A 86 -8.42 -12.26 -2.52
N VAL A 87 -8.14 -13.54 -2.31
CA VAL A 87 -8.06 -14.51 -3.39
C VAL A 87 -8.90 -15.73 -3.05
N LEU A 88 -9.79 -16.09 -3.99
CA LEU A 88 -10.58 -17.31 -3.90
C LEU A 88 -10.16 -18.23 -5.05
N ALA A 89 -9.71 -19.43 -4.72
CA ALA A 89 -9.31 -20.45 -5.70
C ALA A 89 -10.34 -21.59 -5.78
N GLY A 90 -10.41 -22.24 -6.93
CA GLY A 90 -11.26 -23.38 -7.19
C GLY A 90 -11.02 -23.90 -8.61
N THR A 91 -12.00 -24.61 -9.15
CA THR A 91 -12.03 -25.09 -10.56
C THR A 91 -13.23 -24.50 -11.26
N LEU A 92 -13.32 -24.65 -12.59
CA LEU A 92 -14.49 -24.20 -13.34
C LEU A 92 -15.79 -24.81 -12.78
N ALA A 93 -15.75 -26.06 -12.31
CA ALA A 93 -16.92 -26.71 -11.72
C ALA A 93 -17.33 -26.10 -10.36
N THR A 94 -16.37 -25.62 -9.57
CA THR A 94 -16.63 -25.30 -8.16
C THR A 94 -16.59 -23.80 -7.85
N ILE A 95 -15.97 -23.00 -8.69
CA ILE A 95 -15.66 -21.60 -8.36
C ILE A 95 -16.91 -20.73 -8.13
N ALA A 96 -17.96 -20.98 -8.89
CA ALA A 96 -19.21 -20.22 -8.79
C ALA A 96 -19.90 -20.45 -7.44
N GLU A 97 -20.02 -21.72 -7.03
CA GLU A 97 -20.60 -22.10 -5.74
C GLU A 97 -19.76 -21.58 -4.57
N ARG A 98 -18.43 -21.75 -4.65
CA ARG A 98 -17.50 -21.24 -3.64
C ARG A 98 -17.58 -19.72 -3.48
N ALA A 99 -17.68 -18.99 -4.60
CA ALA A 99 -17.82 -17.54 -4.57
C ALA A 99 -19.15 -17.11 -3.93
N ALA A 100 -20.24 -17.83 -4.21
CA ALA A 100 -21.53 -17.57 -3.60
C ALA A 100 -21.52 -17.86 -2.08
N ALA A 101 -20.91 -18.98 -1.66
CA ALA A 101 -20.85 -19.39 -0.25
C ALA A 101 -20.11 -18.37 0.63
N VAL A 102 -19.05 -17.71 0.13
CA VAL A 102 -18.30 -16.68 0.87
C VAL A 102 -18.79 -15.26 0.58
N GLY A 103 -19.81 -15.10 -0.25
CA GLY A 103 -20.30 -13.77 -0.63
C GLY A 103 -19.28 -12.94 -1.40
N PHE A 104 -18.46 -13.56 -2.25
CA PHE A 104 -17.40 -12.88 -3.00
C PHE A 104 -17.97 -11.86 -3.99
N LYS A 105 -17.50 -10.60 -3.93
CA LYS A 105 -18.05 -9.48 -4.70
C LYS A 105 -17.01 -8.80 -5.57
N ALA A 106 -17.49 -8.09 -6.60
CA ALA A 106 -16.69 -7.15 -7.37
C ALA A 106 -16.13 -6.02 -6.46
N PRO A 107 -15.03 -5.35 -6.86
CA PRO A 107 -14.28 -5.55 -8.11
C PRO A 107 -13.27 -6.71 -7.99
N ALA A 108 -13.21 -7.58 -8.99
CA ALA A 108 -12.20 -8.64 -9.04
C ALA A 108 -11.89 -9.03 -10.49
N ILE A 109 -10.70 -9.61 -10.68
CA ILE A 109 -10.31 -10.29 -11.91
C ILE A 109 -10.47 -11.80 -11.73
N ILE A 110 -10.95 -12.48 -12.76
CA ILE A 110 -11.05 -13.94 -12.81
C ILE A 110 -9.91 -14.43 -13.69
N VAL A 111 -9.08 -15.34 -13.18
CA VAL A 111 -8.01 -16.00 -13.95
C VAL A 111 -8.34 -17.46 -14.07
N VAL A 112 -8.44 -17.94 -15.31
CA VAL A 112 -8.78 -19.33 -15.66
C VAL A 112 -7.60 -19.96 -16.41
N GLY A 113 -7.14 -21.11 -15.97
CA GLY A 113 -6.05 -21.86 -16.59
C GLY A 113 -5.10 -22.48 -15.57
N ALA A 114 -4.22 -23.35 -16.03
CA ALA A 114 -3.29 -24.08 -15.16
C ALA A 114 -2.41 -23.18 -14.28
N VAL A 115 -2.12 -21.96 -14.73
CA VAL A 115 -1.34 -20.97 -13.99
C VAL A 115 -2.02 -20.54 -12.67
N ALA A 116 -3.35 -20.64 -12.56
CA ALA A 116 -4.08 -20.28 -11.36
C ALA A 116 -3.71 -21.18 -10.17
N ALA A 117 -3.34 -22.43 -10.42
CA ALA A 117 -2.85 -23.36 -9.39
C ALA A 117 -1.44 -23.01 -8.87
N LEU A 118 -0.65 -22.26 -9.62
CA LEU A 118 0.70 -21.88 -9.19
C LEU A 118 0.72 -20.99 -7.95
N ARG A 119 -0.41 -20.35 -7.63
CA ARG A 119 -0.56 -19.55 -6.43
C ARG A 119 -0.10 -20.28 -5.16
N GLU A 120 -0.41 -21.55 -5.02
CA GLU A 120 -0.03 -22.35 -3.84
C GLU A 120 1.49 -22.36 -3.58
N ARG A 121 2.28 -22.17 -4.64
CA ARG A 121 3.74 -22.19 -4.58
C ARG A 121 4.38 -20.81 -4.73
N LEU A 122 3.68 -19.88 -5.39
CA LEU A 122 4.22 -18.57 -5.79
C LEU A 122 3.57 -17.39 -5.05
N ALA A 123 2.65 -17.63 -4.11
CA ALA A 123 2.10 -16.55 -3.31
C ALA A 123 3.21 -15.91 -2.45
N TRP A 124 3.57 -14.68 -2.77
CA TRP A 124 4.62 -13.93 -2.09
C TRP A 124 4.08 -12.72 -1.34
N TYR A 125 2.92 -12.22 -1.78
CA TYR A 125 2.26 -11.09 -1.15
C TYR A 125 1.21 -11.63 -0.18
N GLU A 126 1.55 -11.62 1.09
CA GLU A 126 0.60 -11.89 2.16
C GLU A 126 0.17 -10.57 2.81
N PRO A 127 -1.12 -10.38 3.05
CA PRO A 127 -1.58 -9.26 3.82
C PRO A 127 -0.87 -9.24 5.18
N GLY A 128 -0.21 -8.13 5.52
CA GLY A 128 0.47 -7.99 6.81
C GLY A 128 -0.51 -8.02 8.00
N PRO A 129 0.00 -8.02 9.24
CA PRO A 129 -0.82 -8.14 10.46
C PRO A 129 -1.84 -7.00 10.65
N LEU A 130 -1.66 -5.89 9.92
CA LEU A 130 -2.58 -4.76 9.92
C LEU A 130 -3.45 -4.68 8.64
N ALA A 131 -3.51 -5.75 7.86
CA ALA A 131 -4.36 -5.80 6.68
C ALA A 131 -5.83 -5.55 7.04
N GLY A 132 -6.50 -4.72 6.23
CA GLY A 132 -7.89 -4.31 6.49
C GLY A 132 -8.04 -3.22 7.56
N THR A 133 -6.94 -2.83 8.24
CA THR A 133 -6.95 -1.75 9.24
C THR A 133 -6.64 -0.41 8.58
N THR A 134 -7.43 0.61 8.88
CA THR A 134 -7.15 2.00 8.51
C THR A 134 -6.64 2.76 9.73
N VAL A 135 -5.46 3.39 9.59
CA VAL A 135 -4.81 4.15 10.66
C VAL A 135 -4.70 5.62 10.25
N ALA A 136 -5.25 6.52 11.06
CA ALA A 136 -5.04 7.96 10.92
C ALA A 136 -3.77 8.40 11.64
N VAL A 137 -2.81 8.99 10.93
CA VAL A 137 -1.57 9.52 11.48
C VAL A 137 -1.68 11.03 11.55
N THR A 138 -1.76 11.57 12.78
CA THR A 138 -2.02 13.00 13.04
C THR A 138 -0.76 13.85 13.20
N ARG A 139 0.43 13.24 13.08
CA ARG A 139 1.72 13.95 13.18
C ARG A 139 1.97 14.88 11.99
N THR A 140 2.88 15.85 12.17
CA THR A 140 3.35 16.67 11.05
C THR A 140 3.96 15.78 9.96
N ARG A 141 3.84 16.18 8.69
CA ARG A 141 4.38 15.41 7.55
C ARG A 141 5.85 15.04 7.73
N ALA A 142 6.68 15.97 8.22
CA ALA A 142 8.10 15.73 8.45
C ALA A 142 8.39 14.64 9.50
N GLN A 143 7.46 14.38 10.41
CA GLN A 143 7.61 13.40 11.50
C GLN A 143 6.80 12.12 11.25
N ALA A 144 5.93 12.12 10.24
CA ALA A 144 5.01 11.03 9.95
C ALA A 144 5.63 9.95 9.04
N SER A 145 6.60 10.29 8.18
CA SER A 145 7.10 9.42 7.12
C SER A 145 7.53 8.04 7.61
N GLY A 146 8.41 7.97 8.60
CA GLY A 146 8.89 6.69 9.13
C GLY A 146 7.80 5.84 9.79
N LEU A 147 6.80 6.44 10.46
CA LEU A 147 5.66 5.72 11.03
C LEU A 147 4.72 5.25 9.93
N THR A 148 4.40 6.11 8.98
CA THR A 148 3.55 5.80 7.83
C THR A 148 4.11 4.63 7.01
N GLU A 149 5.40 4.64 6.72
CA GLU A 149 6.07 3.56 5.99
C GLU A 149 6.00 2.23 6.75
N ARG A 150 6.25 2.23 8.06
CA ARG A 150 6.15 1.02 8.89
C ARG A 150 4.73 0.48 8.96
N LEU A 151 3.73 1.33 9.09
CA LEU A 151 2.33 0.91 9.10
C LEU A 151 1.91 0.32 7.76
N ARG A 152 2.32 0.95 6.65
CA ARG A 152 2.08 0.43 5.28
C ARG A 152 2.79 -0.91 5.06
N ALA A 153 4.03 -1.06 5.52
CA ALA A 153 4.77 -2.32 5.44
C ALA A 153 4.08 -3.46 6.22
N LEU A 154 3.35 -3.12 7.28
CA LEU A 154 2.53 -4.07 8.04
C LEU A 154 1.14 -4.30 7.41
N GLY A 155 0.84 -3.69 6.27
CA GLY A 155 -0.41 -3.88 5.53
C GLY A 155 -1.53 -2.91 5.89
N ALA A 156 -1.27 -1.87 6.71
CA ALA A 156 -2.30 -0.87 7.02
C ALA A 156 -2.57 0.09 5.86
N SER A 157 -3.82 0.51 5.72
CA SER A 157 -4.20 1.71 4.97
C SER A 157 -3.93 2.94 5.84
N VAL A 158 -3.03 3.84 5.42
CA VAL A 158 -2.66 4.99 6.24
C VAL A 158 -3.23 6.28 5.64
N ILE A 159 -3.99 6.99 6.47
CA ILE A 159 -4.49 8.35 6.19
C ILE A 159 -3.61 9.33 6.96
N GLU A 160 -2.86 10.16 6.25
CA GLU A 160 -2.09 11.24 6.85
C GLU A 160 -3.00 12.45 7.08
N LEU A 161 -3.25 12.76 8.36
CA LEU A 161 -4.11 13.86 8.79
C LEU A 161 -3.32 14.77 9.73
N PRO A 162 -2.37 15.58 9.24
CA PRO A 162 -1.59 16.47 10.09
C PRO A 162 -2.48 17.55 10.72
N VAL A 163 -2.61 17.52 12.04
CA VAL A 163 -3.43 18.46 12.81
C VAL A 163 -2.61 19.59 13.45
N ILE A 164 -1.27 19.55 13.28
CA ILE A 164 -0.33 20.51 13.80
C ILE A 164 0.59 20.96 12.68
N SER A 165 0.81 22.25 12.55
CA SER A 165 1.87 22.84 11.74
C SER A 165 2.80 23.67 12.63
N ILE A 166 4.10 23.63 12.32
CA ILE A 166 5.09 24.47 12.98
C ILE A 166 5.28 25.68 12.08
N ALA A 167 4.98 26.86 12.63
CA ALA A 167 5.15 28.12 11.94
C ALA A 167 6.17 28.99 12.66
N ALA A 168 6.80 29.90 11.90
CA ALA A 168 7.64 30.90 12.50
C ALA A 168 6.82 31.82 13.44
N PRO A 169 7.37 32.24 14.57
CA PRO A 169 6.73 33.23 15.41
C PRO A 169 6.63 34.58 14.71
N SER A 170 5.76 35.47 15.18
CA SER A 170 5.64 36.83 14.67
C SER A 170 6.91 37.67 14.84
N SER A 171 7.77 37.32 15.79
CA SER A 171 9.06 37.95 16.00
C SER A 171 10.05 36.98 16.65
N PHE A 172 11.29 37.05 16.25
CA PHE A 172 12.43 36.34 16.85
C PHE A 172 13.22 37.23 17.82
N SER A 173 12.84 38.48 18.03
CA SER A 173 13.59 39.44 18.86
C SER A 173 13.97 38.94 20.24
N GLY A 174 13.10 38.18 20.89
CA GLY A 174 13.39 37.59 22.21
C GLY A 174 14.52 36.55 22.16
N VAL A 175 14.52 35.68 21.13
CA VAL A 175 15.58 34.67 20.90
C VAL A 175 16.88 35.37 20.53
N ASP A 176 16.83 36.33 19.61
CA ASP A 176 18.00 37.08 19.14
C ASP A 176 18.68 37.81 20.32
N SER A 177 17.91 38.51 21.17
CA SER A 177 18.43 39.15 22.40
C SER A 177 19.02 38.15 23.37
N CYS A 178 18.51 36.93 23.45
CA CYS A 178 19.12 35.86 24.23
C CYS A 178 20.44 35.37 23.64
N ILE A 179 20.51 35.26 22.31
CA ILE A 179 21.73 34.86 21.62
C ILE A 179 22.84 35.89 21.81
N GLU A 180 22.53 37.19 21.72
CA GLU A 180 23.50 38.27 22.00
C GLU A 180 24.09 38.19 23.43
N ARG A 181 23.34 37.69 24.40
CA ARG A 181 23.73 37.57 25.80
C ARG A 181 24.09 36.15 26.22
N LEU A 182 24.38 35.27 25.26
CA LEU A 182 24.53 33.83 25.50
C LEU A 182 25.60 33.50 26.54
N ALA A 183 26.71 34.24 26.55
CA ALA A 183 27.77 34.07 27.51
C ALA A 183 27.38 34.33 29.00
N GLY A 184 26.25 35.02 29.24
CA GLY A 184 25.72 35.29 30.57
C GLY A 184 24.83 34.17 31.12
N TYR A 185 24.46 33.16 30.33
CA TYR A 185 23.61 32.08 30.78
C TYR A 185 24.42 30.92 31.36
N ARG A 186 24.01 30.45 32.54
CA ARG A 186 24.59 29.25 33.17
C ARG A 186 24.02 27.95 32.55
N PHE A 187 22.77 28.00 32.10
CA PHE A 187 22.08 26.88 31.49
C PHE A 187 21.30 27.33 30.26
N VAL A 188 21.31 26.50 29.21
CA VAL A 188 20.40 26.56 28.08
C VAL A 188 19.63 25.25 28.02
N VAL A 189 18.30 25.31 28.12
CA VAL A 189 17.43 24.16 28.22
C VAL A 189 16.57 24.04 26.95
N PHE A 190 16.66 22.93 26.27
CA PHE A 190 15.86 22.63 25.09
C PHE A 190 14.75 21.62 25.43
N THR A 191 13.52 21.98 25.17
CA THR A 191 12.34 21.14 25.44
C THR A 191 11.84 20.36 24.24
N SER A 192 12.33 20.66 23.03
CA SER A 192 11.94 19.97 21.79
C SER A 192 13.02 20.04 20.72
N ALA A 193 13.05 19.04 19.83
CA ALA A 193 13.93 19.03 18.66
C ALA A 193 13.67 20.23 17.73
N ASN A 194 12.42 20.68 17.60
CA ASN A 194 12.08 21.86 16.79
C ASN A 194 12.66 23.15 17.41
N GLY A 195 12.66 23.26 18.74
CA GLY A 195 13.29 24.37 19.43
C GLY A 195 14.80 24.40 19.20
N VAL A 196 15.45 23.23 19.18
CA VAL A 196 16.89 23.13 18.82
C VAL A 196 17.11 23.65 17.39
N LYS A 197 16.34 23.17 16.42
CA LYS A 197 16.46 23.61 15.03
C LYS A 197 16.32 25.12 14.87
N ALA A 198 15.23 25.66 15.40
CA ALA A 198 14.96 27.10 15.33
C ALA A 198 16.05 27.94 16.00
N PHE A 199 16.54 27.51 17.17
CA PHE A 199 17.62 28.19 17.86
C PHE A 199 18.91 28.20 17.05
N PHE A 200 19.35 27.06 16.51
CA PHE A 200 20.56 26.98 15.72
C PHE A 200 20.45 27.73 14.37
N GLU A 201 19.28 27.77 13.75
CA GLU A 201 19.02 28.62 12.58
C GLU A 201 19.24 30.10 12.92
N ARG A 202 18.74 30.57 14.07
CA ARG A 202 18.95 31.95 14.53
C ARG A 202 20.41 32.21 14.90
N LEU A 203 21.09 31.24 15.53
CA LEU A 203 22.50 31.31 15.88
C LEU A 203 23.38 31.54 14.63
N VAL A 204 23.12 30.75 13.57
CA VAL A 204 23.81 30.90 12.27
C VAL A 204 23.54 32.25 11.63
N LEU A 205 22.28 32.73 11.67
CA LEU A 205 21.93 34.06 11.17
C LEU A 205 22.63 35.21 11.93
N ALA A 206 22.96 34.98 13.19
CA ALA A 206 23.77 35.90 14.01
C ALA A 206 25.28 35.79 13.71
N GLY A 207 25.70 34.95 12.78
CA GLY A 207 27.12 34.71 12.46
C GLY A 207 27.85 33.86 13.49
N LEU A 208 27.12 33.11 14.32
CA LEU A 208 27.63 32.27 15.38
C LEU A 208 27.47 30.79 15.07
N ASP A 209 28.16 29.93 15.81
CA ASP A 209 28.06 28.47 15.75
C ASP A 209 27.95 27.84 17.15
N ALA A 210 27.95 26.51 17.22
CA ALA A 210 27.82 25.77 18.47
C ALA A 210 28.81 26.19 19.58
N ARG A 211 29.98 26.72 19.22
CA ARG A 211 31.02 27.20 20.14
C ARG A 211 30.53 28.37 21.04
N ALA A 212 29.54 29.12 20.55
CA ALA A 212 28.93 30.19 21.35
C ALA A 212 28.23 29.67 22.63
N LEU A 213 27.92 28.37 22.69
CA LEU A 213 27.34 27.70 23.84
C LEU A 213 28.37 27.18 24.85
N ALA A 214 29.68 27.33 24.61
CA ALA A 214 30.74 26.75 25.43
C ALA A 214 30.71 27.21 26.90
N CYS A 215 30.16 28.39 27.19
CA CYS A 215 30.05 28.92 28.57
C CYS A 215 28.82 28.40 29.33
N ALA A 216 27.89 27.72 28.67
CA ALA A 216 26.63 27.27 29.26
C ALA A 216 26.58 25.74 29.38
N ARG A 217 25.90 25.26 30.42
CA ARG A 217 25.49 23.83 30.46
C ARG A 217 24.24 23.64 29.63
N ILE A 218 24.24 22.63 28.78
CA ILE A 218 23.12 22.32 27.89
C ILE A 218 22.30 21.20 28.51
N ALA A 219 20.99 21.37 28.58
CA ALA A 219 20.04 20.35 29.00
C ALA A 219 19.00 20.11 27.91
N ALA A 220 18.64 18.83 27.68
CA ALA A 220 17.63 18.43 26.76
C ALA A 220 16.53 17.60 27.42
N ILE A 221 15.28 17.89 27.11
CA ILE A 221 14.15 17.05 27.54
C ILE A 221 13.85 16.04 26.45
N GLY A 222 14.09 14.76 26.79
CA GLY A 222 13.79 13.61 25.94
C GLY A 222 14.86 13.27 24.88
N PRO A 223 14.87 12.00 24.44
CA PRO A 223 15.93 11.45 23.59
C PRO A 223 15.99 12.10 22.19
N ALA A 224 14.84 12.47 21.62
CA ALA A 224 14.81 13.12 20.30
C ALA A 224 15.44 14.53 20.33
N THR A 225 15.26 15.29 21.43
CA THR A 225 15.88 16.60 21.62
C THR A 225 17.39 16.45 21.82
N ALA A 226 17.81 15.45 22.61
CA ALA A 226 19.22 15.15 22.83
C ALA A 226 19.91 14.73 21.51
N ALA A 227 19.27 13.88 20.70
CA ALA A 227 19.80 13.47 19.42
C ALA A 227 19.95 14.64 18.42
N GLU A 228 18.97 15.56 18.39
CA GLU A 228 19.06 16.75 17.53
C GLU A 228 20.19 17.70 17.98
N LEU A 229 20.43 17.82 19.30
CA LEU A 229 21.59 18.58 19.81
C LEU A 229 22.92 17.92 19.45
N ALA A 230 23.02 16.60 19.63
CA ALA A 230 24.25 15.87 19.29
C ALA A 230 24.61 15.96 17.79
N ALA A 231 23.61 16.12 16.93
CA ALA A 231 23.83 16.33 15.49
C ALA A 231 24.34 17.73 15.14
N ARG A 232 24.37 18.67 16.12
CA ARG A 232 24.81 20.06 15.94
C ARG A 232 26.20 20.34 16.52
N GLY A 233 26.81 19.37 17.21
CA GLY A 233 28.16 19.43 17.79
C GLY A 233 28.20 19.27 19.28
#